data_2001ed14b41e974b3cf9b0f4acf933ff
#
_entry.id   2001ed14b41e974b3cf9b0f4acf933ff
#
_cell.length_a   1.000
_cell.length_b   1.000
_cell.length_c   1.000
_cell.angle_alpha   90.00
_cell.angle_beta   90.00
_cell.angle_gamma   90.00
#
_symmetry.space_group_name_H-M   'P 1'
#
loop_
_entity.id
_entity.type
_entity.pdbx_description
1 polymer ?
#
loop_
_entity_poly.entity_id
_entity_poly.type
_entity_poly.pdbx_seq_one_letter_code
_entity_poly.pdbx_strand_id
1 'polypeptide(L)'
;MHFVPGYSMMAATATTFMLSMIFLLLSGQSKKQYMRFWGIAWLVYSAMFLLDFCHLNWNFVYLGYVMLRQMLALLGSYTFLLGTHHFFQIKCPAVLGFAAIISTISMVLYPASYPVYTLMIIPNIIFSSGLLIYSGCMFIAISWTQKLPEKLIASFLIILWSIFINHFAFSLKNQQLEIVSYYISIFTVNVLILTLIIIYFKKLRFIDTKQHNRFRLLVENSSDSMFLYDYKRQQFEYISPGISSLIGISEEKLYEMPERFFDYVNTPKRYSSVLSIFSRPVKRPDGGILMLYKNGIVERWSQIHYIPIRDNTGTVSAVEGILRDITEQKRAEESLKEAEEAKKEFLENISHEIKTPITLIQGYTESLLDKVVPPESTDTYLKMINSKANVLTTLLSDLSQISDMSSQTMEYKFYEHNASDIMQDLIQQGEFHIAASGHTVSTEVNIVPYAVVIIDPQRIQQVISNLISNAIRHTPPGREISLSCVSYPHEEMMHAPASDDDYSIPDGEIMVTVSDQGDGIPEKDIPHIFERNFSGGRRIQTNPSGKGNSGLGLYISSQIISQHSGRISAKNNPDGGAALSFSLPYYR
;
A
#
# COMPACT_ATOMS: atom_id res chain seq x y z
N MET A 1 -10.07 79.58 11.17
CA MET A 1 -9.63 78.36 10.44
C MET A 1 -9.05 77.26 11.35
N HIS A 2 -9.31 77.25 12.65
CA HIS A 2 -8.81 76.20 13.61
C HIS A 2 -9.62 74.89 13.62
N PHE A 3 -10.76 74.81 12.90
CA PHE A 3 -11.64 73.62 12.95
C PHE A 3 -11.19 72.47 12.08
N VAL A 4 -10.44 72.69 11.00
CA VAL A 4 -10.07 71.64 10.02
C VAL A 4 -9.09 70.61 10.54
N PRO A 5 -8.00 70.98 11.29
CA PRO A 5 -7.07 69.98 11.83
C PRO A 5 -7.69 69.07 12.89
N GLY A 6 -8.57 69.61 13.74
CA GLY A 6 -9.25 68.84 14.78
C GLY A 6 -10.15 67.70 14.24
N TYR A 7 -10.89 67.96 13.17
CA TYR A 7 -11.72 66.90 12.56
C TYR A 7 -10.90 65.76 11.93
N SER A 8 -9.76 66.09 11.31
CA SER A 8 -8.88 65.07 10.71
C SER A 8 -8.21 64.19 11.76
N MET A 9 -7.78 64.72 12.89
CA MET A 9 -7.22 63.98 14.01
C MET A 9 -8.28 63.11 14.68
N MET A 10 -9.49 63.59 14.87
CA MET A 10 -10.59 62.82 15.41
C MET A 10 -10.98 61.67 14.48
N ALA A 11 -11.02 61.89 13.17
CA ALA A 11 -11.23 60.85 12.17
C ALA A 11 -10.11 59.79 12.19
N ALA A 12 -8.86 60.20 12.31
CA ALA A 12 -7.74 59.27 12.45
C ALA A 12 -7.85 58.42 13.71
N THR A 13 -8.18 59.03 14.83
CA THR A 13 -8.42 58.33 16.10
C THR A 13 -9.54 57.29 15.96
N ALA A 14 -10.69 57.68 15.40
CA ALA A 14 -11.86 56.81 15.25
C ALA A 14 -11.55 55.61 14.30
N THR A 15 -10.90 55.90 13.17
CA THR A 15 -10.56 54.81 12.19
C THR A 15 -9.53 53.84 12.73
N THR A 16 -8.47 54.29 13.40
CA THR A 16 -7.46 53.43 13.99
C THR A 16 -8.00 52.66 15.19
N PHE A 17 -8.91 53.27 15.99
CA PHE A 17 -9.58 52.58 17.08
C PHE A 17 -10.53 51.46 16.57
N MET A 18 -11.38 51.78 15.59
CA MET A 18 -12.26 50.78 14.98
C MET A 18 -11.47 49.59 14.41
N LEU A 19 -10.35 49.88 13.81
CA LEU A 19 -9.47 48.86 13.29
C LEU A 19 -8.83 48.00 14.37
N SER A 20 -8.36 48.59 15.44
CA SER A 20 -7.88 47.86 16.60
C SER A 20 -8.94 46.84 17.08
N MET A 21 -10.17 47.28 17.22
CA MET A 21 -11.30 46.42 17.60
C MET A 21 -11.49 45.27 16.61
N ILE A 22 -11.46 45.52 15.31
CA ILE A 22 -11.56 44.46 14.28
C ILE A 22 -10.44 43.42 14.43
N PHE A 23 -9.19 43.84 14.55
CA PHE A 23 -8.07 42.91 14.70
C PHE A 23 -8.12 42.12 16.03
N LEU A 24 -8.54 42.76 17.12
CA LEU A 24 -8.70 42.10 18.41
C LEU A 24 -9.84 41.07 18.39
N LEU A 25 -10.98 41.39 17.77
CA LEU A 25 -12.10 40.46 17.59
C LEU A 25 -11.68 39.26 16.72
N LEU A 26 -11.03 39.52 15.57
CA LEU A 26 -10.50 38.46 14.71
C LEU A 26 -9.45 37.60 15.43
N SER A 27 -8.64 38.18 16.32
CA SER A 27 -7.70 37.46 17.17
C SER A 27 -8.41 36.50 18.13
N GLY A 28 -9.53 36.91 18.72
CA GLY A 28 -10.35 36.08 19.61
C GLY A 28 -10.91 34.86 18.89
N GLN A 29 -11.45 35.05 17.69
CA GLN A 29 -12.02 33.97 16.88
C GLN A 29 -10.96 33.03 16.29
N SER A 30 -9.87 33.58 15.75
CA SER A 30 -8.87 32.79 15.01
C SER A 30 -7.73 32.26 15.86
N LYS A 31 -7.59 32.69 17.14
CA LYS A 31 -6.48 32.40 18.05
C LYS A 31 -5.08 32.73 17.46
N LYS A 32 -5.01 33.64 16.49
CA LYS A 32 -3.76 33.99 15.80
C LYS A 32 -3.06 35.17 16.50
N GLN A 33 -1.87 34.94 17.07
CA GLN A 33 -1.13 35.93 17.85
C GLN A 33 -0.79 37.20 17.08
N TYR A 34 -0.46 37.12 15.78
CA TYR A 34 -0.13 38.31 14.99
C TYR A 34 -1.28 39.33 14.90
N MET A 35 -2.51 38.86 14.89
CA MET A 35 -3.69 39.73 14.90
C MET A 35 -3.81 40.50 16.21
N ARG A 36 -3.48 39.83 17.33
CA ARG A 36 -3.45 40.48 18.62
C ARG A 36 -2.42 41.61 18.69
N PHE A 37 -1.22 41.34 18.19
CA PHE A 37 -0.17 42.36 18.14
C PHE A 37 -0.51 43.53 17.24
N TRP A 38 -1.05 43.28 16.04
CA TRP A 38 -1.52 44.35 15.16
C TRP A 38 -2.68 45.14 15.78
N GLY A 39 -3.64 44.46 16.43
CA GLY A 39 -4.71 45.15 17.15
C GLY A 39 -4.19 46.07 18.25
N ILE A 40 -3.23 45.62 19.06
CA ILE A 40 -2.58 46.44 20.08
C ILE A 40 -1.83 47.60 19.44
N ALA A 41 -1.08 47.40 18.35
CA ALA A 41 -0.37 48.48 17.65
C ALA A 41 -1.33 49.58 17.20
N TRP A 42 -2.47 49.22 16.61
CA TRP A 42 -3.48 50.17 16.17
C TRP A 42 -4.16 50.88 17.34
N LEU A 43 -4.34 50.22 18.49
CA LEU A 43 -4.84 50.85 19.69
C LEU A 43 -3.85 51.94 20.21
N VAL A 44 -2.56 51.66 20.20
CA VAL A 44 -1.51 52.60 20.58
C VAL A 44 -1.45 53.80 19.64
N TYR A 45 -1.59 53.58 18.33
CA TYR A 45 -1.67 54.68 17.36
C TYR A 45 -2.96 55.50 17.52
N SER A 46 -4.09 54.87 17.84
CA SER A 46 -5.30 55.60 18.19
C SER A 46 -5.11 56.53 19.40
N ALA A 47 -4.44 56.02 20.45
CA ALA A 47 -4.11 56.83 21.61
C ALA A 47 -3.17 58.01 21.26
N MET A 48 -2.23 57.77 20.34
CA MET A 48 -1.32 58.84 19.85
C MET A 48 -2.10 59.94 19.09
N PHE A 49 -3.00 59.60 18.18
CA PHE A 49 -3.81 60.56 17.47
C PHE A 49 -4.80 61.29 18.37
N LEU A 50 -5.31 60.61 19.40
CA LEU A 50 -6.15 61.24 20.43
C LEU A 50 -5.33 62.27 21.26
N LEU A 51 -4.11 61.95 21.58
CA LEU A 51 -3.17 62.88 22.26
C LEU A 51 -2.89 64.12 21.39
N ASP A 52 -2.69 63.96 20.08
CA ASP A 52 -2.51 65.05 19.14
C ASP A 52 -3.77 65.94 19.11
N PHE A 53 -4.97 65.38 19.10
CA PHE A 53 -6.24 66.12 19.18
C PHE A 53 -6.41 66.88 20.50
N CYS A 54 -6.07 66.24 21.64
CA CYS A 54 -6.14 66.87 22.95
C CYS A 54 -5.15 68.06 23.08
N HIS A 55 -3.94 67.89 22.56
CA HIS A 55 -2.94 68.97 22.57
C HIS A 55 -3.39 70.17 21.78
N LEU A 56 -4.01 69.97 20.62
CA LEU A 56 -4.55 71.07 19.80
C LEU A 56 -5.65 71.85 20.50
N ASN A 57 -6.51 71.21 21.30
CA ASN A 57 -7.66 71.84 21.92
C ASN A 57 -7.40 72.35 23.35
N TRP A 58 -6.45 71.77 24.12
CA TRP A 58 -6.27 72.03 25.55
C TRP A 58 -4.89 72.53 25.94
N ASN A 59 -4.02 72.89 24.98
CA ASN A 59 -2.69 73.47 25.20
C ASN A 59 -1.88 72.77 26.28
N PHE A 60 -1.72 71.44 26.19
CA PHE A 60 -0.81 70.70 27.07
C PHE A 60 0.60 71.28 27.06
N VAL A 61 1.37 71.08 28.17
CA VAL A 61 2.76 71.42 28.24
C VAL A 61 3.49 70.74 27.07
N TYR A 62 4.01 71.55 26.16
CA TYR A 62 4.57 71.10 24.88
C TYR A 62 5.57 69.95 25.01
N LEU A 63 6.46 70.05 26.02
CA LEU A 63 7.44 69.01 26.28
C LEU A 63 6.87 67.64 26.63
N GLY A 64 5.97 67.60 27.60
CA GLY A 64 5.32 66.35 28.01
C GLY A 64 4.50 65.72 26.90
N TYR A 65 3.83 66.54 26.08
CA TYR A 65 3.10 66.11 24.91
C TYR A 65 4.01 65.39 23.89
N VAL A 66 5.13 66.04 23.49
CA VAL A 66 6.01 65.48 22.46
C VAL A 66 6.69 64.20 22.95
N MET A 67 7.11 64.15 24.24
CA MET A 67 7.64 62.92 24.84
C MET A 67 6.64 61.77 24.79
N LEU A 68 5.45 61.97 25.27
CA LEU A 68 4.42 60.94 25.30
C LEU A 68 4.03 60.47 23.90
N ARG A 69 3.92 61.41 22.96
CA ARG A 69 3.65 61.12 21.56
C ARG A 69 4.71 60.22 20.92
N GLN A 70 5.98 60.51 21.14
CA GLN A 70 7.08 59.71 20.61
C GLN A 70 7.19 58.33 21.26
N MET A 71 6.88 58.23 22.56
CA MET A 71 6.80 56.96 23.24
C MET A 71 5.67 56.06 22.65
N LEU A 72 4.53 56.66 22.39
CA LEU A 72 3.41 55.94 21.73
C LEU A 72 3.77 55.51 20.30
N ALA A 73 4.42 56.38 19.52
CA ALA A 73 4.87 56.07 18.17
C ALA A 73 5.87 54.89 18.17
N LEU A 74 6.82 54.89 19.10
CA LEU A 74 7.79 53.80 19.23
C LEU A 74 7.12 52.49 19.65
N LEU A 75 6.25 52.53 20.68
CA LEU A 75 5.52 51.36 21.16
C LEU A 75 4.62 50.77 20.06
N GLY A 76 3.92 51.64 19.30
CA GLY A 76 3.08 51.20 18.19
C GLY A 76 3.90 50.54 17.07
N SER A 77 5.05 51.17 16.69
CA SER A 77 5.94 50.60 15.67
C SER A 77 6.54 49.24 16.07
N TYR A 78 6.96 49.12 17.33
CA TYR A 78 7.50 47.86 17.84
C TYR A 78 6.46 46.75 17.94
N THR A 79 5.25 47.06 18.44
CA THR A 79 4.15 46.07 18.49
C THR A 79 3.68 45.65 17.11
N PHE A 80 3.68 46.56 16.13
CA PHE A 80 3.40 46.25 14.74
C PHE A 80 4.44 45.32 14.14
N LEU A 81 5.73 45.55 14.41
CA LEU A 81 6.84 44.70 14.00
C LEU A 81 6.70 43.29 14.60
N LEU A 82 6.38 43.17 15.90
CA LEU A 82 6.14 41.88 16.53
C LEU A 82 5.00 41.12 15.82
N GLY A 83 3.91 41.78 15.49
CA GLY A 83 2.83 41.20 14.71
C GLY A 83 3.29 40.70 13.35
N THR A 84 4.15 41.49 12.67
CA THR A 84 4.70 41.11 11.36
C THR A 84 5.60 39.88 11.45
N HIS A 85 6.46 39.80 12.47
CA HIS A 85 7.28 38.61 12.72
C HIS A 85 6.42 37.36 12.99
N HIS A 86 5.39 37.46 13.81
CA HIS A 86 4.45 36.37 14.06
C HIS A 86 3.64 35.99 12.82
N PHE A 87 3.28 36.96 11.96
CA PHE A 87 2.58 36.66 10.71
C PHE A 87 3.41 35.81 9.77
N PHE A 88 4.73 36.09 9.68
CA PHE A 88 5.66 35.34 8.84
C PHE A 88 6.29 34.13 9.53
N GLN A 89 5.98 33.92 10.82
CA GLN A 89 6.54 32.82 11.64
C GLN A 89 8.08 32.90 11.78
N ILE A 90 8.62 34.11 11.82
CA ILE A 90 10.07 34.40 12.00
C ILE A 90 10.28 34.91 13.43
N LYS A 91 11.34 34.47 14.08
CA LYS A 91 11.69 35.01 15.42
C LYS A 91 12.12 36.47 15.32
N CYS A 92 11.53 37.34 16.14
CA CYS A 92 11.98 38.74 16.23
C CYS A 92 13.34 38.80 16.94
N PRO A 93 14.34 39.52 16.37
CA PRO A 93 15.62 39.70 17.03
C PRO A 93 15.48 40.45 18.36
N ALA A 94 15.98 39.86 19.44
CA ALA A 94 15.87 40.44 20.79
C ALA A 94 16.54 41.82 20.90
N VAL A 95 17.57 42.07 20.08
CA VAL A 95 18.29 43.36 19.99
C VAL A 95 17.35 44.51 19.69
N LEU A 96 16.32 44.32 18.85
CA LEU A 96 15.36 45.38 18.52
C LEU A 96 14.47 45.74 19.73
N GLY A 97 14.14 44.78 20.59
CA GLY A 97 13.43 45.04 21.84
C GLY A 97 14.30 45.84 22.84
N PHE A 98 15.56 45.44 23.02
CA PHE A 98 16.49 46.18 23.87
C PHE A 98 16.72 47.60 23.35
N ALA A 99 16.89 47.78 22.05
CA ALA A 99 17.05 49.11 21.46
C ALA A 99 15.80 49.98 21.66
N ALA A 100 14.59 49.43 21.55
CA ALA A 100 13.34 50.14 21.84
C ALA A 100 13.26 50.59 23.32
N ILE A 101 13.66 49.74 24.26
CA ILE A 101 13.72 50.08 25.68
C ILE A 101 14.75 51.20 25.94
N ILE A 102 15.95 51.08 25.39
CA ILE A 102 16.99 52.08 25.57
C ILE A 102 16.56 53.44 24.98
N SER A 103 15.94 53.41 23.79
CA SER A 103 15.39 54.62 23.15
C SER A 103 14.30 55.27 24.02
N THR A 104 13.44 54.50 24.67
CA THR A 104 12.42 55.03 25.58
C THR A 104 13.04 55.60 26.86
N ILE A 105 14.00 54.90 27.47
CA ILE A 105 14.71 55.35 28.68
C ILE A 105 15.49 56.65 28.39
N SER A 106 16.13 56.75 27.27
CA SER A 106 16.89 57.97 26.89
C SER A 106 15.99 59.20 26.81
N MET A 107 14.74 59.06 26.41
CA MET A 107 13.75 60.16 26.39
C MET A 107 13.36 60.64 27.79
N VAL A 108 13.29 59.74 28.75
CA VAL A 108 12.81 60.03 30.11
C VAL A 108 13.92 60.63 30.99
N LEU A 109 15.18 60.22 30.77
CA LEU A 109 16.30 60.59 31.65
C LEU A 109 16.91 61.95 31.36
N TYR A 110 16.61 62.58 30.21
CA TYR A 110 17.25 63.83 29.85
C TYR A 110 16.41 65.10 30.22
N PRO A 111 16.95 66.03 30.99
CA PRO A 111 16.22 67.24 31.36
C PRO A 111 16.09 68.20 30.19
N ALA A 112 14.97 68.86 30.15
CA ALA A 112 14.45 69.69 29.06
C ALA A 112 15.08 71.07 28.94
N SER A 113 16.26 71.21 28.34
CA SER A 113 16.75 72.49 27.84
C SER A 113 16.55 72.57 26.31
N TYR A 114 15.94 73.62 25.84
CA TYR A 114 15.31 73.73 24.53
C TYR A 114 16.20 73.52 23.28
N PRO A 115 17.48 73.71 23.15
CA PRO A 115 18.15 73.27 21.92
C PRO A 115 18.55 71.79 21.92
N VAL A 116 18.75 71.16 23.08
CA VAL A 116 19.16 69.74 23.21
C VAL A 116 17.99 68.77 22.96
N TYR A 117 16.78 69.25 23.21
CA TYR A 117 15.57 68.45 23.10
C TYR A 117 15.27 68.01 21.65
N THR A 118 15.42 68.94 20.67
CA THR A 118 15.23 68.57 19.25
C THR A 118 16.22 67.51 18.77
N LEU A 119 17.44 67.55 19.32
CA LEU A 119 18.49 66.59 18.98
C LEU A 119 18.15 65.15 19.49
N MET A 120 17.36 65.03 20.57
CA MET A 120 16.99 63.74 21.19
C MET A 120 15.77 63.09 20.60
N ILE A 121 14.87 63.85 20.04
CA ILE A 121 13.68 63.33 19.35
C ILE A 121 14.07 62.65 18.04
N ILE A 122 15.08 63.15 17.35
CA ILE A 122 15.56 62.64 16.06
C ILE A 122 15.93 61.15 16.11
N PRO A 123 16.71 60.65 17.08
CA PRO A 123 17.00 59.21 17.17
C PRO A 123 15.74 58.33 17.33
N ASN A 124 14.76 58.78 18.13
CA ASN A 124 13.51 58.05 18.31
C ASN A 124 12.65 58.04 17.05
N ILE A 125 12.59 59.14 16.32
CA ILE A 125 11.91 59.24 15.03
C ILE A 125 12.55 58.28 14.03
N ILE A 126 13.90 58.33 13.92
CA ILE A 126 14.64 57.45 13.02
C ILE A 126 14.42 55.98 13.40
N PHE A 127 14.45 55.66 14.70
CA PHE A 127 14.29 54.30 15.15
C PHE A 127 12.86 53.77 14.95
N SER A 128 11.82 54.54 15.32
CA SER A 128 10.42 54.15 15.11
C SER A 128 10.06 54.00 13.62
N SER A 129 10.57 54.93 12.77
CA SER A 129 10.44 54.82 11.32
C SER A 129 11.21 53.60 10.78
N GLY A 130 12.41 53.33 11.29
CA GLY A 130 13.23 52.18 10.93
C GLY A 130 12.52 50.83 11.23
N LEU A 131 11.83 50.72 12.34
CA LEU A 131 11.03 49.53 12.68
C LEU A 131 9.89 49.26 11.66
N LEU A 132 9.21 50.35 11.24
CA LEU A 132 8.15 50.24 10.22
C LEU A 132 8.74 49.93 8.84
N ILE A 133 9.84 50.58 8.44
CA ILE A 133 10.53 50.30 7.18
C ILE A 133 11.01 48.85 7.15
N TYR A 134 11.58 48.36 8.24
CA TYR A 134 12.01 46.98 8.35
C TYR A 134 10.82 46.02 8.23
N SER A 135 9.66 46.32 8.87
CA SER A 135 8.43 45.57 8.67
C SER A 135 7.98 45.55 7.20
N GLY A 136 8.06 46.69 6.51
CA GLY A 136 7.75 46.78 5.08
C GLY A 136 8.73 45.95 4.23
N CYS A 137 10.02 46.00 4.49
CA CYS A 137 11.01 45.18 3.80
C CYS A 137 10.77 43.67 3.96
N MET A 138 10.29 43.21 5.12
CA MET A 138 9.89 41.83 5.31
C MET A 138 8.74 41.41 4.37
N PHE A 139 7.78 42.30 4.16
CA PHE A 139 6.70 42.02 3.17
C PHE A 139 7.26 41.98 1.74
N ILE A 140 8.25 42.81 1.36
CA ILE A 140 8.91 42.73 0.03
C ILE A 140 9.63 41.40 -0.14
N ALA A 141 10.52 41.07 0.80
CA ALA A 141 11.35 39.86 0.71
C ALA A 141 10.53 38.57 0.50
N ILE A 142 9.41 38.49 1.22
CA ILE A 142 8.53 37.31 1.12
C ILE A 142 7.59 37.41 -0.08
N SER A 143 7.20 38.61 -0.50
CA SER A 143 6.42 38.80 -1.72
C SER A 143 7.18 38.34 -2.96
N TRP A 144 8.48 38.59 -3.02
CA TRP A 144 9.33 38.16 -4.12
C TRP A 144 9.38 36.66 -4.28
N THR A 145 9.41 35.91 -3.18
CA THR A 145 9.43 34.44 -3.18
C THR A 145 8.07 33.81 -3.48
N GLN A 146 6.95 34.49 -3.18
CA GLN A 146 5.60 33.94 -3.27
C GLN A 146 4.73 34.52 -4.39
N LYS A 147 5.25 35.45 -5.20
CA LYS A 147 4.56 36.16 -6.31
C LYS A 147 3.18 36.73 -5.93
N LEU A 148 3.06 37.34 -4.75
CA LEU A 148 1.81 37.89 -4.21
C LEU A 148 1.84 39.44 -4.24
N PRO A 149 1.21 40.09 -5.24
CA PRO A 149 1.27 41.53 -5.44
C PRO A 149 0.72 42.35 -4.25
N GLU A 150 -0.23 41.81 -3.50
CA GLU A 150 -0.83 42.48 -2.36
C GLU A 150 0.17 42.75 -1.24
N LYS A 151 1.15 41.90 -1.08
CA LYS A 151 2.23 42.10 -0.08
C LYS A 151 3.17 43.24 -0.48
N LEU A 152 3.40 43.46 -1.77
CA LEU A 152 4.14 44.61 -2.27
C LEU A 152 3.40 45.92 -2.00
N ILE A 153 2.09 45.94 -2.19
CA ILE A 153 1.25 47.10 -1.89
C ILE A 153 1.31 47.40 -0.38
N ALA A 154 1.14 46.37 0.47
CA ALA A 154 1.24 46.54 1.92
C ALA A 154 2.60 47.08 2.32
N SER A 155 3.67 46.57 1.75
CA SER A 155 5.03 47.06 1.98
C SER A 155 5.21 48.54 1.64
N PHE A 156 4.80 48.91 0.43
CA PHE A 156 4.86 50.32 -0.02
C PHE A 156 4.07 51.23 0.93
N LEU A 157 2.88 50.84 1.34
CA LEU A 157 2.03 51.60 2.25
C LEU A 157 2.64 51.72 3.66
N ILE A 158 3.27 50.66 4.18
CA ILE A 158 3.94 50.68 5.49
C ILE A 158 5.15 51.65 5.44
N ILE A 159 5.96 51.61 4.39
CA ILE A 159 7.11 52.47 4.21
C ILE A 159 6.66 53.94 4.05
N LEU A 160 5.64 54.18 3.20
CA LEU A 160 5.06 55.50 3.02
C LEU A 160 4.52 56.05 4.34
N TRP A 161 3.80 55.26 5.09
CA TRP A 161 3.25 55.64 6.39
C TRP A 161 4.35 55.93 7.42
N SER A 162 5.46 55.20 7.41
CA SER A 162 6.61 55.48 8.30
C SER A 162 7.20 56.89 8.13
N ILE A 163 7.12 57.43 6.91
CA ILE A 163 7.58 58.77 6.61
C ILE A 163 6.61 59.81 7.20
N PHE A 164 5.31 59.62 7.00
CA PHE A 164 4.30 60.62 7.39
C PHE A 164 3.99 60.62 8.88
N ILE A 165 4.03 59.48 9.58
CA ILE A 165 3.70 59.40 11.02
C ILE A 165 4.65 60.23 11.89
N ASN A 166 5.88 60.44 11.44
CA ASN A 166 6.90 61.21 12.16
C ASN A 166 7.14 62.60 11.58
N HIS A 167 6.49 62.96 10.47
CA HIS A 167 6.67 64.24 9.80
C HIS A 167 6.27 65.44 10.67
N PHE A 168 5.31 65.24 11.60
CA PHE A 168 4.89 66.28 12.56
C PHE A 168 6.07 66.92 13.31
N ALA A 169 7.13 66.20 13.61
CA ALA A 169 8.29 66.73 14.31
C ALA A 169 9.08 67.75 13.47
N PHE A 170 8.95 67.70 12.14
CA PHE A 170 9.65 68.60 11.21
C PHE A 170 8.78 69.74 10.68
N SER A 171 7.45 69.67 10.81
CA SER A 171 6.50 70.64 10.23
C SER A 171 6.23 71.86 11.12
N LEU A 172 6.93 72.02 12.22
CA LEU A 172 6.72 73.01 13.27
C LEU A 172 6.72 74.50 12.78
N LYS A 173 6.94 74.75 11.49
CA LYS A 173 6.94 76.11 10.90
C LYS A 173 5.87 76.31 9.80
N ASN A 174 5.19 75.29 9.33
CA ASN A 174 4.25 75.42 8.21
C ASN A 174 2.93 74.66 8.45
N GLN A 175 1.93 75.36 8.91
CA GLN A 175 0.62 74.80 9.26
C GLN A 175 -0.13 74.13 8.08
N GLN A 176 0.10 74.51 6.83
CA GLN A 176 -0.50 73.91 5.66
C GLN A 176 0.12 72.50 5.37
N LEU A 177 1.43 72.37 5.52
CA LEU A 177 2.15 71.08 5.35
C LEU A 177 1.72 70.07 6.40
N GLU A 178 1.48 70.52 7.62
CA GLU A 178 0.98 69.68 8.71
C GLU A 178 -0.40 69.07 8.38
N ILE A 179 -1.34 69.87 7.93
CA ILE A 179 -2.70 69.42 7.54
C ILE A 179 -2.61 68.38 6.40
N VAL A 180 -1.83 68.64 5.37
CA VAL A 180 -1.68 67.73 4.23
C VAL A 180 -1.04 66.41 4.67
N SER A 181 -0.03 66.40 5.55
CA SER A 181 0.59 65.20 6.04
C SER A 181 -0.37 64.32 6.86
N TYR A 182 -1.22 64.91 7.66
CA TYR A 182 -2.28 64.17 8.37
C TYR A 182 -3.29 63.50 7.42
N TYR A 183 -3.75 64.17 6.39
CA TYR A 183 -4.67 63.59 5.41
C TYR A 183 -4.00 62.45 4.64
N ILE A 184 -2.76 62.58 4.25
CA ILE A 184 -2.00 61.53 3.58
C ILE A 184 -1.79 60.35 4.55
N SER A 185 -1.46 60.61 5.81
CA SER A 185 -1.30 59.56 6.83
C SER A 185 -2.59 58.79 7.04
N ILE A 186 -3.75 59.46 7.19
CA ILE A 186 -5.04 58.82 7.36
C ILE A 186 -5.41 58.00 6.14
N PHE A 187 -5.23 58.53 4.93
CA PHE A 187 -5.48 57.79 3.69
C PHE A 187 -4.61 56.55 3.58
N THR A 188 -3.32 56.68 3.82
CA THR A 188 -2.34 55.61 3.76
C THR A 188 -2.68 54.49 4.76
N VAL A 189 -3.04 54.87 5.99
CA VAL A 189 -3.48 53.92 7.03
C VAL A 189 -4.72 53.13 6.60
N ASN A 190 -5.74 53.80 6.10
CA ASN A 190 -6.97 53.14 5.68
C ASN A 190 -6.74 52.15 4.53
N VAL A 191 -5.90 52.52 3.55
CA VAL A 191 -5.56 51.60 2.44
C VAL A 191 -4.70 50.44 2.93
N LEU A 192 -3.75 50.69 3.85
CA LEU A 192 -2.96 49.63 4.48
C LEU A 192 -3.81 48.62 5.22
N ILE A 193 -4.81 49.09 5.95
CA ILE A 193 -5.80 48.27 6.66
C ILE A 193 -6.51 47.34 5.70
N LEU A 194 -7.12 47.89 4.66
CA LEU A 194 -7.84 47.11 3.67
C LEU A 194 -6.95 46.05 3.04
N THR A 195 -5.71 46.43 2.75
CA THR A 195 -4.70 45.52 2.19
C THR A 195 -4.36 44.37 3.14
N LEU A 196 -4.15 44.66 4.44
CA LEU A 196 -3.86 43.62 5.45
C LEU A 196 -5.05 42.67 5.64
N ILE A 197 -6.26 43.20 5.62
CA ILE A 197 -7.51 42.37 5.67
C ILE A 197 -7.59 41.46 4.45
N ILE A 198 -7.35 41.96 3.25
CA ILE A 198 -7.33 41.17 2.02
C ILE A 198 -6.28 40.06 2.09
N ILE A 199 -5.06 40.37 2.53
CA ILE A 199 -3.98 39.38 2.72
C ILE A 199 -4.43 38.28 3.69
N TYR A 200 -5.08 38.68 4.78
CA TYR A 200 -5.60 37.73 5.77
C TYR A 200 -6.63 36.77 5.18
N PHE A 201 -7.65 37.27 4.49
CA PHE A 201 -8.68 36.43 3.88
C PHE A 201 -8.12 35.53 2.78
N LYS A 202 -7.19 36.02 1.97
CA LYS A 202 -6.49 35.16 0.98
C LYS A 202 -5.68 34.04 1.65
N LYS A 203 -5.01 34.35 2.76
CA LYS A 203 -4.26 33.33 3.53
C LYS A 203 -5.22 32.27 4.11
N LEU A 204 -6.38 32.66 4.61
CA LEU A 204 -7.41 31.72 5.10
C LEU A 204 -7.90 30.80 3.98
N ARG A 205 -8.31 31.38 2.84
CA ARG A 205 -8.76 30.60 1.68
C ARG A 205 -7.69 29.62 1.19
N PHE A 206 -6.44 30.08 1.13
CA PHE A 206 -5.33 29.22 0.70
C PHE A 206 -5.12 28.03 1.62
N ILE A 207 -5.21 28.22 2.94
CA ILE A 207 -5.08 27.14 3.93
C ILE A 207 -6.24 26.15 3.78
N ASP A 208 -7.46 26.65 3.66
CA ASP A 208 -8.68 25.86 3.51
C ASP A 208 -8.62 25.02 2.22
N THR A 209 -8.32 25.64 1.09
CA THR A 209 -8.16 24.95 -0.20
C THR A 209 -7.05 23.91 -0.15
N LYS A 210 -5.91 24.21 0.52
CA LYS A 210 -4.80 23.27 0.65
C LYS A 210 -5.17 22.07 1.51
N GLN A 211 -5.91 22.27 2.59
CA GLN A 211 -6.40 21.17 3.43
C GLN A 211 -7.41 20.31 2.67
N HIS A 212 -8.35 20.94 1.97
CA HIS A 212 -9.34 20.24 1.16
C HIS A 212 -8.71 19.42 0.04
N ASN A 213 -7.76 19.99 -0.70
CA ASN A 213 -7.02 19.26 -1.74
C ASN A 213 -6.18 18.11 -1.16
N ARG A 214 -5.56 18.30 0.00
CA ARG A 214 -4.81 17.23 0.66
C ARG A 214 -5.71 16.07 1.09
N PHE A 215 -6.85 16.39 1.68
CA PHE A 215 -7.84 15.38 2.05
C PHE A 215 -8.34 14.63 0.82
N ARG A 216 -8.70 15.36 -0.24
CA ARG A 216 -9.13 14.79 -1.50
C ARG A 216 -8.09 13.84 -2.11
N LEU A 217 -6.81 14.25 -2.18
CA LEU A 217 -5.73 13.40 -2.67
C LEU A 217 -5.52 12.14 -1.82
N LEU A 218 -5.68 12.23 -0.51
CA LEU A 218 -5.58 11.05 0.38
C LEU A 218 -6.71 10.06 0.11
N VAL A 219 -7.93 10.55 -0.11
CA VAL A 219 -9.09 9.70 -0.39
C VAL A 219 -9.02 9.12 -1.80
N GLU A 220 -8.66 9.92 -2.82
CA GLU A 220 -8.56 9.47 -4.21
C GLU A 220 -7.43 8.44 -4.45
N ASN A 221 -6.34 8.51 -3.67
CA ASN A 221 -5.23 7.53 -3.75
C ASN A 221 -5.35 6.39 -2.73
N SER A 222 -6.43 6.33 -1.97
CA SER A 222 -6.69 5.21 -1.06
C SER A 222 -7.15 3.99 -1.85
N SER A 223 -6.65 2.82 -1.49
CA SER A 223 -7.20 1.53 -1.97
C SER A 223 -8.60 1.26 -1.43
N ASP A 224 -8.97 1.94 -0.34
CA ASP A 224 -10.29 1.84 0.27
C ASP A 224 -11.23 2.89 -0.34
N SER A 225 -12.44 2.50 -0.70
CA SER A 225 -13.47 3.40 -1.18
C SER A 225 -14.26 3.98 -0.02
N MET A 226 -14.52 5.28 -0.05
CA MET A 226 -15.24 5.99 1.00
C MET A 226 -16.55 6.55 0.48
N PHE A 227 -17.55 6.60 1.34
CA PHE A 227 -18.82 7.24 1.04
C PHE A 227 -19.40 7.96 2.26
N LEU A 228 -20.18 9.01 1.98
CA LEU A 228 -21.02 9.72 2.94
C LEU A 228 -22.46 9.73 2.40
N TYR A 229 -23.37 9.12 3.11
CA TYR A 229 -24.78 9.01 2.74
C TYR A 229 -25.66 9.83 3.68
N ASP A 230 -26.37 10.83 3.13
CA ASP A 230 -27.37 11.60 3.88
C ASP A 230 -28.66 10.78 4.02
N TYR A 231 -28.97 10.39 5.24
CA TYR A 231 -30.12 9.57 5.53
C TYR A 231 -31.45 10.32 5.36
N LYS A 232 -31.47 11.66 5.61
CA LYS A 232 -32.68 12.49 5.50
C LYS A 232 -33.06 12.76 4.04
N ARG A 233 -32.02 12.98 3.20
CA ARG A 233 -32.19 13.23 1.75
C ARG A 233 -32.20 11.96 0.91
N GLN A 234 -31.82 10.84 1.50
CA GLN A 234 -31.66 9.54 0.84
C GLN A 234 -30.73 9.59 -0.38
N GLN A 235 -29.63 10.32 -0.26
CA GLN A 235 -28.64 10.48 -1.34
C GLN A 235 -27.22 10.52 -0.80
N PHE A 236 -26.26 10.19 -1.67
CA PHE A 236 -24.86 10.33 -1.34
C PHE A 236 -24.44 11.80 -1.38
N GLU A 237 -23.80 12.29 -0.31
CA GLU A 237 -23.11 13.58 -0.30
C GLU A 237 -21.71 13.46 -0.89
N TYR A 238 -21.08 12.30 -0.70
CA TYR A 238 -19.76 12.02 -1.20
C TYR A 238 -19.60 10.53 -1.51
N ILE A 239 -18.95 10.25 -2.63
CA ILE A 239 -18.50 8.92 -3.02
C ILE A 239 -17.07 9.08 -3.58
N SER A 240 -16.14 8.23 -3.15
CA SER A 240 -14.78 8.23 -3.71
C SER A 240 -14.75 7.53 -5.08
N PRO A 241 -13.87 7.98 -6.02
CA PRO A 241 -13.76 7.40 -7.36
C PRO A 241 -13.49 5.88 -7.37
N GLY A 242 -12.80 5.37 -6.35
CA GLY A 242 -12.51 3.94 -6.19
C GLY A 242 -13.73 3.04 -6.12
N ILE A 243 -14.90 3.58 -5.76
CA ILE A 243 -16.11 2.77 -5.62
C ILE A 243 -16.55 2.14 -6.95
N SER A 244 -16.35 2.85 -8.06
CA SER A 244 -16.72 2.37 -9.40
C SER A 244 -15.95 1.10 -9.78
N SER A 245 -14.67 1.02 -9.43
CA SER A 245 -13.84 -0.17 -9.68
C SER A 245 -14.23 -1.32 -8.76
N LEU A 246 -14.75 -1.02 -7.57
CA LEU A 246 -15.10 -2.00 -6.55
C LEU A 246 -16.46 -2.64 -6.83
N ILE A 247 -17.50 -1.84 -7.07
CA ILE A 247 -18.87 -2.34 -7.27
C ILE A 247 -19.33 -2.36 -8.73
N GLY A 248 -18.51 -1.85 -9.67
CA GLY A 248 -18.82 -1.87 -11.11
C GLY A 248 -19.90 -0.90 -11.55
N ILE A 249 -20.28 0.06 -10.71
CA ILE A 249 -21.24 1.12 -11.01
C ILE A 249 -20.53 2.47 -10.97
N SER A 250 -20.73 3.32 -11.98
CA SER A 250 -20.13 4.66 -11.98
C SER A 250 -20.70 5.53 -10.87
N GLU A 251 -19.88 6.45 -10.35
CA GLU A 251 -20.27 7.40 -9.30
C GLU A 251 -21.52 8.19 -9.69
N GLU A 252 -21.58 8.66 -10.94
CA GLU A 252 -22.71 9.43 -11.47
C GLU A 252 -24.03 8.67 -11.30
N LYS A 253 -24.03 7.36 -11.64
CA LYS A 253 -25.21 6.51 -11.47
C LYS A 253 -25.58 6.29 -10.01
N LEU A 254 -24.60 6.26 -9.11
CA LEU A 254 -24.87 6.14 -7.67
C LEU A 254 -25.40 7.44 -7.06
N TYR A 255 -25.00 8.60 -7.59
CA TYR A 255 -25.59 9.88 -7.21
C TYR A 255 -27.03 10.02 -7.72
N GLU A 256 -27.32 9.51 -8.93
CA GLU A 256 -28.68 9.54 -9.51
C GLU A 256 -29.61 8.49 -8.88
N MET A 257 -29.10 7.28 -8.61
CA MET A 257 -29.88 6.13 -8.11
C MET A 257 -29.16 5.49 -6.92
N PRO A 258 -29.20 6.11 -5.73
CA PRO A 258 -28.52 5.62 -4.53
C PRO A 258 -28.96 4.21 -4.09
N GLU A 259 -30.21 3.84 -4.40
CA GLU A 259 -30.77 2.52 -4.09
C GLU A 259 -29.97 1.37 -4.75
N ARG A 260 -29.34 1.60 -5.89
CA ARG A 260 -28.52 0.58 -6.56
C ARG A 260 -27.30 0.14 -5.75
N PHE A 261 -26.77 1.02 -4.91
CA PHE A 261 -25.71 0.65 -3.99
C PHE A 261 -26.16 -0.47 -3.03
N PHE A 262 -27.41 -0.41 -2.59
CA PHE A 262 -27.97 -1.35 -1.64
C PHE A 262 -28.37 -2.69 -2.27
N ASP A 263 -28.61 -2.73 -3.58
CA ASP A 263 -28.90 -3.97 -4.32
C ASP A 263 -27.67 -4.89 -4.38
N TYR A 264 -26.48 -4.33 -4.32
CA TYR A 264 -25.22 -5.07 -4.31
C TYR A 264 -24.79 -5.53 -2.91
N VAL A 265 -25.42 -5.04 -1.87
CA VAL A 265 -25.17 -5.45 -0.49
C VAL A 265 -25.96 -6.72 -0.20
N ASN A 266 -25.31 -7.87 -0.34
CA ASN A 266 -25.92 -9.15 0.07
C ASN A 266 -25.93 -9.23 1.60
N THR A 267 -27.04 -8.77 2.19
CA THR A 267 -27.21 -8.85 3.63
C THR A 267 -27.54 -10.27 4.05
N PRO A 268 -26.94 -10.79 5.13
CA PRO A 268 -27.39 -12.03 5.73
C PRO A 268 -28.92 -11.98 5.96
N LYS A 269 -29.64 -13.05 5.68
CA LYS A 269 -31.12 -13.19 5.76
C LYS A 269 -31.80 -12.66 7.03
N ARG A 270 -31.06 -12.16 8.00
CA ARG A 270 -31.52 -11.61 9.28
C ARG A 270 -31.89 -10.12 9.27
N TYR A 271 -31.57 -9.37 8.19
CA TYR A 271 -31.79 -7.93 8.14
C TYR A 271 -32.74 -7.58 7.00
N SER A 272 -33.92 -7.10 7.35
CA SER A 272 -35.02 -6.80 6.40
C SER A 272 -34.80 -5.58 5.52
N SER A 273 -33.78 -4.76 5.80
CA SER A 273 -33.28 -3.70 4.92
C SER A 273 -31.87 -3.28 5.33
N VAL A 274 -31.03 -2.87 4.37
CA VAL A 274 -29.69 -2.33 4.64
C VAL A 274 -29.77 -1.05 5.48
N LEU A 275 -30.81 -0.25 5.27
CA LEU A 275 -31.10 0.95 6.05
C LEU A 275 -31.26 0.66 7.55
N SER A 276 -31.82 -0.52 7.91
CA SER A 276 -31.92 -0.93 9.32
C SER A 276 -30.57 -1.31 9.95
N ILE A 277 -29.57 -1.65 9.15
CA ILE A 277 -28.21 -1.91 9.62
C ILE A 277 -27.54 -0.60 10.01
N PHE A 278 -27.66 0.43 9.17
CA PHE A 278 -27.08 1.74 9.42
C PHE A 278 -27.72 2.48 10.60
N SER A 279 -28.94 2.13 10.97
CA SER A 279 -29.62 2.74 12.11
C SER A 279 -29.26 2.14 13.47
N ARG A 280 -28.55 1.01 13.52
CA ARG A 280 -28.14 0.36 14.78
C ARG A 280 -26.87 0.98 15.36
N PRO A 281 -26.77 1.14 16.69
CA PRO A 281 -25.53 1.57 17.30
C PRO A 281 -24.45 0.50 17.11
N VAL A 282 -23.42 0.81 16.34
CA VAL A 282 -22.21 -0.03 16.25
C VAL A 282 -21.50 0.08 17.58
N LYS A 283 -21.53 -0.97 18.39
CA LYS A 283 -20.88 -0.99 19.69
C LYS A 283 -19.35 -1.14 19.61
N ARG A 284 -18.80 -1.55 18.47
CA ARG A 284 -17.35 -1.67 18.21
C ARG A 284 -17.03 -1.46 16.73
N PRO A 285 -15.84 -0.90 16.40
CA PRO A 285 -15.38 -0.74 15.02
C PRO A 285 -15.17 -2.06 14.26
N ASP A 286 -15.11 -3.21 14.95
CA ASP A 286 -14.76 -4.52 14.39
C ASP A 286 -15.91 -5.26 13.70
N GLY A 287 -17.09 -4.66 13.63
CA GLY A 287 -18.28 -5.27 13.01
C GLY A 287 -18.43 -4.93 11.53
N GLY A 288 -17.46 -5.26 10.69
CA GLY A 288 -17.60 -5.13 9.24
C GLY A 288 -18.62 -6.12 8.67
N ILE A 289 -19.44 -5.68 7.73
CA ILE A 289 -20.33 -6.55 6.94
C ILE A 289 -19.54 -7.02 5.73
N LEU A 290 -19.44 -8.32 5.55
CA LEU A 290 -18.89 -8.92 4.33
C LEU A 290 -19.95 -8.83 3.23
N MET A 291 -19.57 -8.21 2.13
CA MET A 291 -20.39 -8.08 0.94
C MET A 291 -19.80 -8.94 -0.16
N LEU A 292 -20.63 -9.83 -0.70
CA LEU A 292 -20.33 -10.53 -1.92
C LEU A 292 -21.21 -9.96 -3.01
N TYR A 293 -20.62 -9.48 -4.09
CA TYR A 293 -21.40 -9.08 -5.25
C TYR A 293 -20.81 -9.65 -6.53
N LYS A 294 -21.72 -9.94 -7.48
CA LYS A 294 -21.37 -10.44 -8.80
C LYS A 294 -21.38 -9.27 -9.77
N ASN A 295 -20.24 -8.95 -10.34
CA ASN A 295 -20.14 -7.98 -11.42
C ASN A 295 -19.92 -8.76 -12.74
N GLY A 296 -21.02 -9.28 -13.32
CA GLY A 296 -21.03 -9.93 -14.62
C GLY A 296 -20.18 -11.19 -14.77
N ILE A 297 -18.88 -11.14 -14.47
CA ILE A 297 -17.91 -12.22 -14.69
C ILE A 297 -16.99 -12.46 -13.48
N VAL A 298 -16.85 -11.48 -12.58
CA VAL A 298 -15.90 -11.56 -11.46
C VAL A 298 -16.61 -11.42 -10.13
N GLU A 299 -16.49 -12.42 -9.27
CA GLU A 299 -16.90 -12.32 -7.86
C GLU A 299 -15.84 -11.51 -7.10
N ARG A 300 -16.27 -10.47 -6.40
CA ARG A 300 -15.42 -9.66 -5.54
C ARG A 300 -15.95 -9.67 -4.11
N TRP A 301 -15.03 -9.65 -3.17
CA TRP A 301 -15.33 -9.55 -1.75
C TRP A 301 -15.00 -8.18 -1.24
N SER A 302 -16.00 -7.49 -0.67
CA SER A 302 -15.81 -6.19 -0.04
C SER A 302 -16.20 -6.24 1.43
N GLN A 303 -15.36 -5.63 2.27
CA GLN A 303 -15.68 -5.39 3.66
C GLN A 303 -16.13 -3.95 3.84
N ILE A 304 -17.31 -3.75 4.44
CA ILE A 304 -17.83 -2.42 4.76
C ILE A 304 -17.67 -2.14 6.26
N HIS A 305 -17.08 -0.98 6.56
CA HIS A 305 -17.12 -0.38 7.89
C HIS A 305 -17.91 0.91 7.81
N TYR A 306 -18.83 1.14 8.74
CA TYR A 306 -19.66 2.34 8.73
C TYR A 306 -19.85 2.92 10.12
N ILE A 307 -20.00 4.26 10.17
CA ILE A 307 -20.23 5.02 11.38
C ILE A 307 -21.48 5.89 11.17
N PRO A 308 -22.54 5.70 11.94
CA PRO A 308 -23.71 6.57 11.87
C PRO A 308 -23.43 7.92 12.54
N ILE A 309 -23.65 9.00 11.79
CA ILE A 309 -23.57 10.39 12.27
C ILE A 309 -24.96 10.77 12.79
N ARG A 310 -25.03 11.22 14.05
CA ARG A 310 -26.28 11.57 14.71
C ARG A 310 -26.40 13.08 14.85
N ASP A 311 -27.62 13.57 14.69
CA ASP A 311 -27.95 14.97 14.97
C ASP A 311 -28.10 15.24 16.49
N ASN A 312 -28.35 16.50 16.85
CA ASN A 312 -28.50 16.93 18.24
C ASN A 312 -29.68 16.24 18.98
N THR A 313 -30.57 15.58 18.25
CA THR A 313 -31.71 14.82 18.79
C THR A 313 -31.36 13.33 19.02
N GLY A 314 -30.17 12.89 18.63
CA GLY A 314 -29.74 11.50 18.68
C GLY A 314 -30.19 10.65 17.48
N THR A 315 -30.91 11.24 16.51
CA THR A 315 -31.37 10.57 15.30
C THR A 315 -30.23 10.50 14.29
N VAL A 316 -30.11 9.38 13.54
CA VAL A 316 -29.11 9.24 12.48
C VAL A 316 -29.42 10.24 11.37
N SER A 317 -28.50 11.15 11.12
CA SER A 317 -28.61 12.16 10.05
C SER A 317 -27.85 11.74 8.80
N ALA A 318 -26.71 11.10 8.95
CA ALA A 318 -25.88 10.60 7.85
C ALA A 318 -25.13 9.33 8.27
N VAL A 319 -24.55 8.63 7.28
CA VAL A 319 -23.68 7.47 7.50
C VAL A 319 -22.41 7.66 6.71
N GLU A 320 -21.29 7.65 7.41
CA GLU A 320 -19.97 7.58 6.80
C GLU A 320 -19.55 6.11 6.71
N GLY A 321 -19.02 5.68 5.57
CA GLY A 321 -18.59 4.31 5.38
C GLY A 321 -17.34 4.17 4.53
N ILE A 322 -16.62 3.06 4.79
CA ILE A 322 -15.43 2.66 4.06
C ILE A 322 -15.69 1.25 3.53
N LEU A 323 -15.43 1.06 2.23
CA LEU A 323 -15.43 -0.24 1.58
C LEU A 323 -13.99 -0.62 1.24
N ARG A 324 -13.59 -1.80 1.67
CA ARG A 324 -12.27 -2.38 1.38
C ARG A 324 -12.44 -3.60 0.50
N ASP A 325 -11.68 -3.68 -0.60
CA ASP A 325 -11.57 -4.92 -1.38
C ASP A 325 -10.73 -5.94 -0.60
N ILE A 326 -11.35 -7.08 -0.30
CA ILE A 326 -10.69 -8.20 0.39
C ILE A 326 -10.66 -9.46 -0.49
N THR A 327 -10.82 -9.29 -1.81
CA THR A 327 -10.92 -10.41 -2.76
C THR A 327 -9.66 -11.26 -2.76
N GLU A 328 -8.48 -10.62 -2.83
CA GLU A 328 -7.19 -11.33 -2.78
C GLU A 328 -6.99 -12.04 -1.44
N GLN A 329 -7.36 -11.38 -0.33
CA GLN A 329 -7.28 -11.98 0.99
C GLN A 329 -8.18 -13.22 1.10
N LYS A 330 -9.41 -13.16 0.57
CA LYS A 330 -10.34 -14.29 0.59
C LYS A 330 -9.89 -15.43 -0.29
N ARG A 331 -9.36 -15.16 -1.48
CA ARG A 331 -8.77 -16.18 -2.36
C ARG A 331 -7.57 -16.88 -1.71
N ALA A 332 -6.70 -16.10 -1.05
CA ALA A 332 -5.57 -16.65 -0.32
C ALA A 332 -6.03 -17.53 0.86
N GLU A 333 -7.08 -17.11 1.60
CA GLU A 333 -7.68 -17.88 2.70
C GLU A 333 -8.28 -19.18 2.21
N GLU A 334 -9.03 -19.16 1.09
CA GLU A 334 -9.61 -20.35 0.46
C GLU A 334 -8.51 -21.30 -0.04
N SER A 335 -7.50 -20.80 -0.76
CA SER A 335 -6.37 -21.60 -1.23
C SER A 335 -5.59 -22.25 -0.07
N LEU A 336 -5.39 -21.51 1.03
CA LEU A 336 -4.75 -22.07 2.22
C LEU A 336 -5.59 -23.19 2.84
N LYS A 337 -6.90 -23.01 2.93
CA LYS A 337 -7.82 -24.00 3.46
C LYS A 337 -7.84 -25.28 2.60
N GLU A 338 -7.89 -25.13 1.27
CA GLU A 338 -7.81 -26.26 0.34
C GLU A 338 -6.48 -27.02 0.50
N ALA A 339 -5.37 -26.30 0.65
CA ALA A 339 -4.05 -26.90 0.89
C ALA A 339 -3.98 -27.63 2.23
N GLU A 340 -4.61 -27.09 3.30
CA GLU A 340 -4.69 -27.75 4.61
C GLU A 340 -5.56 -29.02 4.55
N GLU A 341 -6.70 -28.99 3.87
CA GLU A 341 -7.58 -30.14 3.68
C GLU A 341 -6.86 -31.24 2.88
N ALA A 342 -6.20 -30.90 1.78
CA ALA A 342 -5.39 -31.84 0.99
C ALA A 342 -4.23 -32.44 1.81
N LYS A 343 -3.57 -31.64 2.65
CA LYS A 343 -2.53 -32.14 3.57
C LYS A 343 -3.07 -33.12 4.59
N LYS A 344 -4.25 -32.85 5.14
CA LYS A 344 -4.90 -33.74 6.12
C LYS A 344 -5.27 -35.08 5.48
N GLU A 345 -5.91 -35.05 4.32
CA GLU A 345 -6.28 -36.26 3.57
C GLU A 345 -5.04 -37.12 3.23
N PHE A 346 -3.94 -36.46 2.83
CA PHE A 346 -2.65 -37.14 2.60
C PHE A 346 -2.14 -37.89 3.82
N LEU A 347 -2.15 -37.25 5.00
CA LEU A 347 -1.68 -37.91 6.23
C LEU A 347 -2.58 -39.08 6.65
N GLU A 348 -3.88 -38.95 6.45
CA GLU A 348 -4.83 -40.04 6.71
C GLU A 348 -4.58 -41.25 5.79
N ASN A 349 -4.36 -40.99 4.48
CA ASN A 349 -4.10 -42.06 3.50
C ASN A 349 -2.77 -42.75 3.80
N ILE A 350 -1.69 -42.04 4.08
CA ILE A 350 -0.40 -42.64 4.45
C ILE A 350 -0.51 -43.47 5.72
N SER A 351 -1.21 -42.95 6.74
CA SER A 351 -1.40 -43.69 7.99
C SER A 351 -2.10 -45.04 7.72
N HIS A 352 -3.05 -45.07 6.81
CA HIS A 352 -3.76 -46.29 6.40
C HIS A 352 -2.83 -47.26 5.63
N GLU A 353 -2.00 -46.73 4.69
CA GLU A 353 -1.08 -47.54 3.90
C GLU A 353 0.07 -48.14 4.74
N ILE A 354 0.52 -47.42 5.79
CA ILE A 354 1.50 -47.93 6.74
C ILE A 354 0.90 -48.98 7.68
N LYS A 355 -0.34 -48.77 8.17
CA LYS A 355 -1.00 -49.68 9.12
C LYS A 355 -1.23 -51.07 8.52
N THR A 356 -1.61 -51.15 7.24
CA THR A 356 -1.94 -52.39 6.57
C THR A 356 -0.75 -53.38 6.55
N PRO A 357 0.44 -53.07 6.03
CA PRO A 357 1.59 -54.01 6.05
C PRO A 357 2.03 -54.34 7.47
N ILE A 358 2.00 -53.36 8.42
CA ILE A 358 2.34 -53.63 9.82
C ILE A 358 1.41 -54.69 10.43
N THR A 359 0.09 -54.56 10.25
CA THR A 359 -0.90 -55.51 10.76
C THR A 359 -0.69 -56.92 10.16
N LEU A 360 -0.35 -56.99 8.87
CA LEU A 360 -0.05 -58.28 8.21
C LEU A 360 1.25 -58.91 8.73
N ILE A 361 2.32 -58.11 8.93
CA ILE A 361 3.56 -58.58 9.52
C ILE A 361 3.29 -59.15 10.93
N GLN A 362 2.56 -58.41 11.76
CA GLN A 362 2.19 -58.83 13.10
C GLN A 362 1.38 -60.14 13.07
N GLY A 363 0.34 -60.23 12.25
CA GLY A 363 -0.50 -61.44 12.15
C GLY A 363 0.27 -62.66 11.66
N TYR A 364 1.17 -62.49 10.68
CA TYR A 364 2.03 -63.63 10.22
C TYR A 364 3.04 -64.05 11.28
N THR A 365 3.61 -63.09 12.03
CA THR A 365 4.54 -63.35 13.11
C THR A 365 3.84 -64.09 14.27
N GLU A 366 2.67 -63.60 14.69
CA GLU A 366 1.84 -64.25 15.72
C GLU A 366 1.48 -65.68 15.32
N SER A 367 1.03 -65.90 14.05
CA SER A 367 0.71 -67.23 13.55
C SER A 367 1.91 -68.20 13.59
N LEU A 368 3.13 -67.70 13.35
CA LEU A 368 4.36 -68.51 13.47
C LEU A 368 4.71 -68.79 14.94
N LEU A 369 4.56 -67.83 15.82
CA LEU A 369 4.87 -67.96 17.27
C LEU A 369 3.90 -68.93 17.95
N ASP A 370 2.63 -68.85 17.60
CA ASP A 370 1.57 -69.72 18.15
C ASP A 370 1.61 -71.15 17.55
N LYS A 371 2.56 -71.39 16.63
CA LYS A 371 2.70 -72.69 15.92
C LYS A 371 1.44 -73.17 15.19
N VAL A 372 0.61 -72.24 14.76
CA VAL A 372 -0.60 -72.53 13.97
C VAL A 372 -0.24 -72.84 12.52
N VAL A 373 0.97 -72.41 12.07
CA VAL A 373 1.46 -72.63 10.71
C VAL A 373 2.14 -74.01 10.63
N PRO A 374 1.79 -74.86 9.65
CA PRO A 374 2.46 -76.11 9.40
C PRO A 374 3.97 -75.89 9.10
N PRO A 375 4.88 -76.74 9.54
CA PRO A 375 6.32 -76.60 9.31
C PRO A 375 6.70 -76.39 7.84
N GLU A 376 5.99 -77.03 6.92
CA GLU A 376 6.18 -76.92 5.46
C GLU A 376 5.87 -75.50 4.92
N SER A 377 5.04 -74.73 5.62
CA SER A 377 4.60 -73.39 5.22
C SER A 377 5.40 -72.28 5.89
N THR A 378 6.27 -72.57 6.85
CA THR A 378 7.06 -71.60 7.61
C THR A 378 7.87 -70.67 6.70
N ASP A 379 8.52 -71.23 5.69
CA ASP A 379 9.33 -70.48 4.72
C ASP A 379 8.49 -69.48 3.90
N THR A 380 7.26 -69.89 3.59
CA THR A 380 6.27 -69.05 2.88
C THR A 380 5.86 -67.84 3.72
N TYR A 381 5.54 -68.04 5.02
CA TYR A 381 5.20 -66.96 5.93
C TYR A 381 6.36 -65.99 6.15
N LEU A 382 7.62 -66.48 6.28
CA LEU A 382 8.80 -65.66 6.38
C LEU A 382 9.01 -64.82 5.11
N LYS A 383 8.80 -65.38 3.93
CA LYS A 383 8.84 -64.65 2.66
C LYS A 383 7.72 -63.59 2.59
N MET A 384 6.53 -63.87 3.10
CA MET A 384 5.44 -62.90 3.18
C MET A 384 5.80 -61.73 4.13
N ILE A 385 6.36 -62.00 5.31
CA ILE A 385 6.82 -60.96 6.25
C ILE A 385 7.88 -60.09 5.58
N ASN A 386 8.90 -60.71 4.98
CA ASN A 386 9.95 -59.98 4.29
C ASN A 386 9.43 -59.11 3.15
N SER A 387 8.50 -59.63 2.36
CA SER A 387 7.84 -58.87 1.30
C SER A 387 7.11 -57.64 1.85
N LYS A 388 6.37 -57.76 2.96
CA LYS A 388 5.65 -56.65 3.58
C LYS A 388 6.58 -55.62 4.24
N ALA A 389 7.72 -56.08 4.79
CA ALA A 389 8.74 -55.19 5.31
C ALA A 389 9.39 -54.37 4.18
N ASN A 390 9.65 -54.97 3.02
CA ASN A 390 10.18 -54.26 1.85
C ASN A 390 9.19 -53.20 1.34
N VAL A 391 7.89 -53.48 1.31
CA VAL A 391 6.83 -52.51 0.96
C VAL A 391 6.87 -51.33 1.91
N LEU A 392 7.01 -51.58 3.22
CA LEU A 392 7.09 -50.50 4.23
C LEU A 392 8.33 -49.66 4.05
N THR A 393 9.48 -50.27 3.76
CA THR A 393 10.73 -49.53 3.48
C THR A 393 10.61 -48.62 2.26
N THR A 394 9.97 -49.10 1.19
CA THR A 394 9.70 -48.27 -0.01
C THR A 394 8.78 -47.10 0.32
N LEU A 395 7.68 -47.34 1.05
CA LEU A 395 6.76 -46.28 1.48
C LEU A 395 7.47 -45.19 2.30
N LEU A 396 8.32 -45.59 3.25
CA LEU A 396 9.07 -44.64 4.06
C LEU A 396 10.08 -43.83 3.23
N SER A 397 10.74 -44.47 2.26
CA SER A 397 11.65 -43.81 1.32
C SER A 397 10.90 -42.78 0.45
N ASP A 398 9.75 -43.16 -0.10
CA ASP A 398 8.90 -42.28 -0.91
C ASP A 398 8.42 -41.08 -0.09
N LEU A 399 8.01 -41.29 1.15
CA LEU A 399 7.59 -40.23 2.06
C LEU A 399 8.72 -39.25 2.40
N SER A 400 9.94 -39.79 2.66
CA SER A 400 11.12 -38.95 2.89
C SER A 400 11.39 -38.07 1.67
N GLN A 401 11.37 -38.64 0.47
CA GLN A 401 11.58 -37.88 -0.75
C GLN A 401 10.53 -36.77 -0.95
N ILE A 402 9.25 -37.07 -0.70
CA ILE A 402 8.18 -36.05 -0.77
C ILE A 402 8.41 -34.95 0.26
N SER A 403 8.86 -35.29 1.47
CA SER A 403 9.21 -34.31 2.50
C SER A 403 10.34 -33.41 2.05
N ASP A 404 11.42 -33.98 1.49
CA ASP A 404 12.59 -33.25 1.00
C ASP A 404 12.24 -32.34 -0.20
N MET A 405 11.37 -32.82 -1.11
CA MET A 405 10.83 -32.01 -2.22
C MET A 405 9.98 -30.84 -1.72
N SER A 406 9.12 -31.10 -0.73
CA SER A 406 8.19 -30.07 -0.19
C SER A 406 8.93 -28.98 0.59
N SER A 407 10.05 -29.31 1.24
CA SER A 407 10.89 -28.37 1.99
C SER A 407 11.96 -27.67 1.12
N GLN A 408 11.98 -27.96 -0.17
CA GLN A 408 13.04 -27.48 -1.10
C GLN A 408 14.45 -27.83 -0.64
N THR A 409 14.60 -28.87 0.17
CA THR A 409 15.90 -29.35 0.67
C THR A 409 16.53 -30.41 -0.23
N MET A 410 15.77 -30.89 -1.23
CA MET A 410 16.25 -31.88 -2.17
C MET A 410 17.26 -31.25 -3.13
N GLU A 411 18.52 -31.66 -3.01
CA GLU A 411 19.58 -31.23 -3.93
C GLU A 411 19.54 -32.11 -5.19
N TYR A 412 19.47 -31.44 -6.35
CA TYR A 412 19.64 -32.09 -7.65
C TYR A 412 21.04 -31.81 -8.16
N LYS A 413 21.69 -32.86 -8.68
CA LYS A 413 23.06 -32.77 -9.25
C LYS A 413 22.95 -32.72 -10.76
N PHE A 414 22.71 -31.54 -11.29
CA PHE A 414 22.63 -31.32 -12.71
C PHE A 414 24.04 -31.27 -13.32
N TYR A 415 24.27 -32.12 -14.32
CA TYR A 415 25.48 -32.11 -15.13
C TYR A 415 25.10 -32.20 -16.60
N GLU A 416 25.97 -31.66 -17.44
CA GLU A 416 25.89 -31.81 -18.88
C GLU A 416 26.34 -33.22 -19.29
N HIS A 417 25.52 -33.87 -20.11
CA HIS A 417 25.79 -35.21 -20.63
C HIS A 417 25.52 -35.24 -22.13
N ASN A 418 26.33 -36.02 -22.87
CA ASN A 418 25.93 -36.42 -24.21
C ASN A 418 24.62 -37.22 -24.11
N ALA A 419 23.58 -36.71 -24.79
CA ALA A 419 22.26 -37.29 -24.66
C ALA A 419 22.20 -38.75 -25.16
N SER A 420 22.86 -39.04 -26.27
CA SER A 420 22.89 -40.42 -26.83
C SER A 420 23.53 -41.42 -25.86
N ASP A 421 24.68 -41.07 -25.30
CA ASP A 421 25.40 -41.97 -24.43
C ASP A 421 24.65 -42.24 -23.12
N ILE A 422 24.23 -41.18 -22.44
CA ILE A 422 23.54 -41.35 -21.14
C ILE A 422 22.17 -42.02 -21.27
N MET A 423 21.38 -41.70 -22.32
CA MET A 423 20.10 -42.34 -22.53
C MET A 423 20.24 -43.82 -22.93
N GLN A 424 21.25 -44.14 -23.72
CA GLN A 424 21.54 -45.55 -24.04
C GLN A 424 21.85 -46.37 -22.81
N ASP A 425 22.68 -45.83 -21.89
CA ASP A 425 23.00 -46.50 -20.61
C ASP A 425 21.74 -46.72 -19.75
N LEU A 426 20.90 -45.68 -19.62
CA LEU A 426 19.67 -45.72 -18.83
C LEU A 426 18.63 -46.70 -19.41
N ILE A 427 18.47 -46.73 -20.73
CA ILE A 427 17.56 -47.66 -21.43
C ILE A 427 18.06 -49.09 -21.32
N GLN A 428 19.40 -49.36 -21.45
CA GLN A 428 19.95 -50.69 -21.30
C GLN A 428 19.75 -51.26 -19.89
N GLN A 429 19.86 -50.46 -18.84
CA GLN A 429 19.50 -50.85 -17.48
C GLN A 429 18.04 -51.19 -17.34
N GLY A 430 17.14 -50.44 -17.99
CA GLY A 430 15.72 -50.69 -18.05
C GLY A 430 15.38 -52.00 -18.77
N GLU A 431 16.03 -52.26 -19.90
CA GLU A 431 15.91 -53.52 -20.68
C GLU A 431 16.28 -54.74 -19.83
N PHE A 432 17.40 -54.68 -19.12
CA PHE A 432 17.80 -55.76 -18.20
C PHE A 432 16.74 -56.01 -17.11
N HIS A 433 16.13 -54.96 -16.55
CA HIS A 433 15.11 -55.08 -15.53
C HIS A 433 13.84 -55.75 -16.06
N ILE A 434 13.37 -55.39 -17.28
CA ILE A 434 12.21 -56.00 -17.93
C ILE A 434 12.47 -57.48 -18.26
N ALA A 435 13.64 -57.79 -18.87
CA ALA A 435 14.03 -59.16 -19.20
C ALA A 435 14.10 -60.06 -17.96
N ALA A 436 14.67 -59.57 -16.86
CA ALA A 436 14.75 -60.29 -15.59
C ALA A 436 13.34 -60.60 -14.97
N SER A 437 12.31 -59.81 -15.34
CA SER A 437 10.93 -60.05 -14.88
C SER A 437 10.16 -61.06 -15.71
N GLY A 438 10.74 -61.62 -16.78
CA GLY A 438 10.11 -62.64 -17.64
C GLY A 438 9.22 -62.06 -18.74
N HIS A 439 9.34 -60.81 -19.07
CA HIS A 439 8.66 -60.14 -20.19
C HIS A 439 9.59 -60.05 -21.41
N THR A 440 9.02 -59.99 -22.60
CA THR A 440 9.75 -59.61 -23.80
C THR A 440 9.96 -58.09 -23.84
N VAL A 441 11.16 -57.67 -24.30
CA VAL A 441 11.48 -56.26 -24.36
C VAL A 441 11.87 -55.87 -25.79
N SER A 442 11.39 -54.72 -26.24
CA SER A 442 11.89 -54.06 -27.44
C SER A 442 12.40 -52.64 -27.07
N THR A 443 13.52 -52.28 -27.65
CA THR A 443 14.17 -51.01 -27.37
C THR A 443 14.42 -50.22 -28.66
N GLU A 444 14.16 -48.95 -28.64
CA GLU A 444 14.47 -48.00 -29.72
C GLU A 444 15.14 -46.76 -29.15
N VAL A 445 16.35 -46.43 -29.61
CA VAL A 445 17.03 -45.21 -29.25
C VAL A 445 17.40 -44.47 -30.53
N ASN A 446 16.77 -43.31 -30.75
CA ASN A 446 16.98 -42.48 -31.92
C ASN A 446 17.13 -41.01 -31.47
N ILE A 447 18.38 -40.61 -31.20
CA ILE A 447 18.73 -39.28 -30.70
C ILE A 447 19.59 -38.56 -31.73
N VAL A 448 19.33 -37.30 -31.96
CA VAL A 448 20.14 -36.48 -32.88
C VAL A 448 21.60 -36.40 -32.42
N PRO A 449 22.57 -36.48 -33.36
CA PRO A 449 23.98 -36.37 -33.00
C PRO A 449 24.28 -35.05 -32.27
N TYR A 450 25.18 -35.11 -31.32
CA TYR A 450 25.67 -33.97 -30.53
C TYR A 450 24.64 -33.30 -29.61
N ALA A 451 23.48 -33.92 -29.38
CA ALA A 451 22.52 -33.45 -28.38
C ALA A 451 23.12 -33.52 -26.97
N VAL A 452 23.02 -32.45 -26.21
CA VAL A 452 23.44 -32.35 -24.81
C VAL A 452 22.20 -32.21 -23.94
N VAL A 453 22.16 -32.95 -22.83
CA VAL A 453 21.11 -32.82 -21.81
C VAL A 453 21.72 -32.44 -20.46
N ILE A 454 21.03 -31.57 -19.74
CA ILE A 454 21.43 -31.14 -18.39
C ILE A 454 20.51 -31.83 -17.39
N ILE A 455 21.01 -32.93 -16.83
CA ILE A 455 20.19 -33.83 -15.98
C ILE A 455 20.94 -34.30 -14.74
N ASP A 456 20.18 -34.80 -13.77
CA ASP A 456 20.66 -35.68 -12.71
C ASP A 456 20.36 -37.13 -13.13
N PRO A 457 21.39 -37.91 -13.56
CA PRO A 457 21.17 -39.27 -14.08
C PRO A 457 20.53 -40.22 -13.08
N GLN A 458 20.83 -40.07 -11.79
CA GLN A 458 20.27 -40.95 -10.76
C GLN A 458 18.78 -40.71 -10.61
N ARG A 459 18.33 -39.43 -10.71
CA ARG A 459 16.91 -39.07 -10.65
C ARG A 459 16.16 -39.51 -11.90
N ILE A 460 16.73 -39.34 -13.09
CA ILE A 460 16.11 -39.85 -14.33
C ILE A 460 16.05 -41.37 -14.33
N GLN A 461 17.08 -42.08 -13.86
CA GLN A 461 17.03 -43.52 -13.66
C GLN A 461 15.89 -43.96 -12.72
N GLN A 462 15.66 -43.21 -11.64
CA GLN A 462 14.55 -43.44 -10.72
C GLN A 462 13.18 -43.31 -11.45
N VAL A 463 13.00 -42.27 -12.30
CA VAL A 463 11.79 -42.11 -13.13
C VAL A 463 11.60 -43.32 -14.02
N ILE A 464 12.61 -43.70 -14.82
CA ILE A 464 12.56 -44.84 -15.73
C ILE A 464 12.18 -46.13 -14.97
N SER A 465 12.83 -46.38 -13.82
CA SER A 465 12.58 -47.53 -12.97
C SER A 465 11.15 -47.56 -12.44
N ASN A 466 10.59 -46.42 -12.06
CA ASN A 466 9.19 -46.31 -11.63
C ASN A 466 8.21 -46.64 -12.77
N LEU A 467 8.44 -46.11 -13.97
CA LEU A 467 7.61 -46.36 -15.14
C LEU A 467 7.65 -47.85 -15.53
N ILE A 468 8.86 -48.45 -15.57
CA ILE A 468 9.07 -49.87 -15.87
C ILE A 468 8.41 -50.75 -14.81
N SER A 469 8.54 -50.45 -13.53
CA SER A 469 7.92 -51.18 -12.44
C SER A 469 6.38 -51.17 -12.55
N ASN A 470 5.80 -50.07 -12.99
CA ASN A 470 4.37 -49.97 -13.28
C ASN A 470 3.99 -50.85 -14.49
N ALA A 471 4.73 -50.78 -15.59
CA ALA A 471 4.50 -51.60 -16.78
C ALA A 471 4.58 -53.10 -16.45
N ILE A 472 5.61 -53.58 -15.76
CA ILE A 472 5.77 -54.97 -15.33
C ILE A 472 4.59 -55.47 -14.48
N ARG A 473 4.06 -54.60 -13.63
CA ARG A 473 2.92 -54.94 -12.76
C ARG A 473 1.62 -55.13 -13.53
N HIS A 474 1.38 -54.29 -14.51
CA HIS A 474 0.13 -54.23 -15.24
C HIS A 474 0.12 -55.08 -16.51
N THR A 475 1.27 -55.66 -16.86
CA THR A 475 1.44 -56.51 -18.04
C THR A 475 1.42 -57.99 -17.62
N PRO A 476 0.62 -58.84 -18.23
CA PRO A 476 0.67 -60.27 -18.02
C PRO A 476 2.04 -60.87 -18.40
N PRO A 477 2.56 -61.89 -17.66
CA PRO A 477 3.84 -62.51 -17.99
C PRO A 477 3.92 -62.99 -19.43
N GLY A 478 5.09 -62.80 -20.06
CA GLY A 478 5.34 -63.26 -21.44
C GLY A 478 4.89 -62.25 -22.51
N ARG A 479 4.19 -61.14 -22.12
CA ARG A 479 3.87 -60.05 -23.07
C ARG A 479 5.04 -59.05 -23.17
N GLU A 480 4.95 -58.24 -24.20
CA GLU A 480 5.96 -57.25 -24.54
C GLU A 480 5.82 -55.94 -23.76
N ILE A 481 6.95 -55.38 -23.30
CA ILE A 481 7.11 -54.02 -22.81
C ILE A 481 8.14 -53.32 -23.69
N SER A 482 7.77 -52.22 -24.32
CA SER A 482 8.67 -51.45 -25.18
C SER A 482 9.21 -50.22 -24.51
N LEU A 483 10.52 -49.92 -24.74
CA LEU A 483 11.19 -48.72 -24.31
C LEU A 483 11.62 -47.93 -25.55
N SER A 484 11.18 -46.71 -25.73
CA SER A 484 11.63 -45.85 -26.81
C SER A 484 12.18 -44.54 -26.27
N CYS A 485 13.26 -44.07 -26.89
CA CYS A 485 13.90 -42.79 -26.60
C CYS A 485 14.18 -42.09 -27.92
N VAL A 486 13.41 -41.06 -28.22
CA VAL A 486 13.43 -40.36 -29.51
C VAL A 486 13.53 -38.86 -29.30
N SER A 487 14.42 -38.21 -30.08
CA SER A 487 14.53 -36.76 -30.07
C SER A 487 13.61 -36.11 -31.10
N TYR A 488 12.96 -35.02 -30.69
CA TYR A 488 12.10 -34.18 -31.52
C TYR A 488 12.66 -32.77 -31.54
N PRO A 489 13.26 -32.30 -32.67
CA PRO A 489 13.72 -30.93 -32.80
C PRO A 489 12.53 -29.97 -32.91
N HIS A 490 12.68 -28.75 -32.40
CA HIS A 490 11.72 -27.68 -32.63
C HIS A 490 11.80 -27.19 -34.08
N GLU A 491 10.67 -27.12 -34.79
CA GLU A 491 10.61 -26.77 -36.24
C GLU A 491 11.21 -25.38 -36.56
N GLU A 492 11.18 -24.44 -35.63
CA GLU A 492 11.72 -23.09 -35.80
C GLU A 492 13.26 -23.02 -35.77
N MET A 493 13.94 -24.04 -35.27
CA MET A 493 15.40 -24.06 -35.09
C MET A 493 16.16 -24.90 -36.10
N MET A 494 15.51 -25.51 -37.07
CA MET A 494 16.19 -26.35 -38.09
C MET A 494 17.18 -25.55 -38.98
N HIS A 495 17.18 -24.21 -38.91
CA HIS A 495 17.97 -23.35 -39.78
C HIS A 495 18.83 -22.31 -39.04
N ALA A 496 18.91 -22.34 -37.72
CA ALA A 496 19.76 -21.43 -36.96
C ALA A 496 21.17 -22.02 -36.80
N PRO A 497 22.24 -21.25 -37.07
CA PRO A 497 23.60 -21.70 -36.73
C PRO A 497 23.72 -21.84 -35.20
N ALA A 498 24.39 -22.92 -34.76
CA ALA A 498 24.72 -23.12 -33.37
C ALA A 498 25.42 -21.88 -32.80
N SER A 499 24.80 -21.21 -31.84
CA SER A 499 25.46 -20.14 -31.09
C SER A 499 26.21 -20.76 -29.92
N ASP A 500 27.52 -20.52 -29.87
CA ASP A 500 28.34 -20.89 -28.72
C ASP A 500 27.75 -20.21 -27.45
N ASP A 501 27.49 -21.02 -26.42
CA ASP A 501 27.23 -20.64 -25.02
C ASP A 501 25.84 -20.10 -24.59
N ASP A 502 24.73 -20.24 -25.33
CA ASP A 502 23.41 -19.82 -24.83
C ASP A 502 22.40 -20.98 -24.70
N TYR A 503 22.35 -21.62 -23.52
CA TYR A 503 21.33 -22.63 -23.14
C TYR A 503 19.94 -22.02 -22.82
N SER A 504 19.67 -20.82 -23.24
CA SER A 504 18.43 -20.13 -22.88
C SER A 504 17.19 -20.70 -23.57
N ILE A 505 17.37 -21.31 -24.76
CA ILE A 505 16.26 -21.91 -25.52
C ILE A 505 16.69 -23.32 -25.96
N PRO A 506 15.95 -24.38 -25.58
CA PRO A 506 16.29 -25.75 -26.01
C PRO A 506 16.05 -25.95 -27.51
N ASP A 507 16.93 -26.68 -28.17
CA ASP A 507 16.83 -27.04 -29.59
C ASP A 507 15.73 -28.06 -29.88
N GLY A 508 15.26 -28.75 -28.85
CA GLY A 508 14.19 -29.70 -28.94
C GLY A 508 13.97 -30.49 -27.65
N GLU A 509 13.20 -31.54 -27.73
CA GLU A 509 12.89 -32.42 -26.62
C GLU A 509 13.29 -33.87 -26.93
N ILE A 510 13.84 -34.58 -25.94
CA ILE A 510 14.02 -36.03 -25.96
C ILE A 510 12.84 -36.64 -25.23
N MET A 511 12.09 -37.47 -25.90
CA MET A 511 10.95 -38.19 -25.33
C MET A 511 11.32 -39.64 -25.04
N VAL A 512 11.17 -40.02 -23.78
CA VAL A 512 11.32 -41.39 -23.31
C VAL A 512 9.92 -41.95 -23.05
N THR A 513 9.60 -43.09 -23.67
CA THR A 513 8.31 -43.76 -23.53
C THR A 513 8.48 -45.21 -23.07
N VAL A 514 7.74 -45.57 -22.03
CA VAL A 514 7.55 -46.94 -21.59
C VAL A 514 6.13 -47.36 -22.00
N SER A 515 6.03 -48.31 -22.88
CA SER A 515 4.70 -48.81 -23.37
C SER A 515 4.52 -50.25 -23.01
N ASP A 516 3.34 -50.62 -22.51
CA ASP A 516 2.97 -51.95 -22.07
C ASP A 516 1.79 -52.50 -22.86
N GLN A 517 1.59 -53.81 -22.75
CA GLN A 517 0.47 -54.56 -23.32
C GLN A 517 -0.46 -55.08 -22.20
N GLY A 518 -0.71 -54.25 -21.19
CA GLY A 518 -1.62 -54.56 -20.09
C GLY A 518 -3.07 -54.18 -20.34
N ASP A 519 -3.84 -53.99 -19.26
CA ASP A 519 -5.26 -53.63 -19.32
C ASP A 519 -5.51 -52.14 -19.68
N GLY A 520 -4.45 -51.31 -19.73
CA GLY A 520 -4.55 -49.85 -19.93
C GLY A 520 -5.04 -49.10 -18.70
N ILE A 521 -5.23 -47.78 -18.86
CA ILE A 521 -5.66 -46.85 -17.81
C ILE A 521 -7.10 -46.40 -18.12
N PRO A 522 -8.05 -46.43 -17.17
CA PRO A 522 -9.38 -45.88 -17.39
C PRO A 522 -9.29 -44.41 -17.84
N GLU A 523 -10.02 -44.01 -18.88
CA GLU A 523 -9.90 -42.65 -19.46
C GLU A 523 -10.14 -41.54 -18.43
N LYS A 524 -11.05 -41.72 -17.48
CA LYS A 524 -11.34 -40.79 -16.40
C LYS A 524 -10.16 -40.62 -15.43
N ASP A 525 -9.26 -41.59 -15.35
CA ASP A 525 -8.15 -41.63 -14.41
C ASP A 525 -6.86 -41.04 -15.01
N ILE A 526 -6.74 -41.04 -16.35
CA ILE A 526 -5.55 -40.53 -17.06
C ILE A 526 -5.11 -39.11 -16.61
N PRO A 527 -6.01 -38.12 -16.44
CA PRO A 527 -5.62 -36.78 -16.00
C PRO A 527 -5.05 -36.75 -14.58
N HIS A 528 -5.37 -37.75 -13.75
CA HIS A 528 -5.10 -37.73 -12.31
C HIS A 528 -3.99 -38.67 -11.87
N ILE A 529 -3.46 -39.54 -12.73
CA ILE A 529 -2.47 -40.58 -12.33
C ILE A 529 -1.15 -40.02 -11.81
N PHE A 530 -0.83 -38.77 -12.13
CA PHE A 530 0.37 -38.06 -11.64
C PHE A 530 0.08 -37.18 -10.42
N GLU A 531 -1.18 -37.12 -9.97
CA GLU A 531 -1.53 -36.42 -8.74
C GLU A 531 -1.07 -37.19 -7.51
N ARG A 532 -0.86 -36.44 -6.42
CA ARG A 532 -0.40 -37.02 -5.16
C ARG A 532 -1.45 -38.02 -4.60
N ASN A 533 -1.02 -39.23 -4.29
CA ASN A 533 -1.88 -40.33 -3.75
C ASN A 533 -2.94 -40.86 -4.69
N PHE A 534 -2.82 -40.67 -5.96
CA PHE A 534 -3.75 -41.32 -6.88
C PHE A 534 -3.45 -42.80 -6.98
N SER A 535 -4.37 -43.63 -6.51
CA SER A 535 -4.30 -45.09 -6.59
C SER A 535 -5.53 -45.66 -7.30
N GLY A 536 -5.77 -45.27 -8.57
CA GLY A 536 -6.93 -45.59 -9.40
C GLY A 536 -7.97 -46.51 -8.73
N GLY A 537 -9.21 -46.11 -8.61
CA GLY A 537 -10.31 -46.62 -7.76
C GLY A 537 -10.62 -48.15 -7.70
N ARG A 538 -9.69 -49.00 -8.03
CA ARG A 538 -9.72 -50.42 -7.71
C ARG A 538 -9.12 -50.63 -6.33
N ARG A 539 -9.96 -50.89 -5.31
CA ARG A 539 -9.53 -51.53 -4.08
C ARG A 539 -8.51 -52.61 -4.47
N ILE A 540 -7.31 -52.52 -3.94
CA ILE A 540 -6.21 -53.45 -4.12
C ILE A 540 -6.78 -54.88 -3.89
N GLN A 541 -7.12 -55.58 -4.97
CA GLN A 541 -7.18 -57.04 -4.89
C GLN A 541 -5.72 -57.45 -4.64
N THR A 542 -5.49 -57.90 -3.43
CA THR A 542 -4.20 -58.43 -2.98
C THR A 542 -3.80 -59.57 -3.90
N ASN A 543 -3.03 -59.27 -4.93
CA ASN A 543 -2.29 -60.31 -5.63
C ASN A 543 -1.33 -60.95 -4.62
N PRO A 544 -1.24 -62.28 -4.56
CA PRO A 544 -0.40 -63.03 -3.61
C PRO A 544 1.10 -62.64 -3.68
N SER A 545 1.52 -62.00 -4.77
CA SER A 545 2.90 -61.57 -5.00
C SER A 545 3.36 -60.29 -4.24
N GLY A 546 2.48 -59.69 -3.42
CA GLY A 546 2.92 -58.79 -2.35
C GLY A 546 3.49 -57.43 -2.73
N LYS A 547 3.49 -57.01 -4.00
CA LYS A 547 3.98 -55.70 -4.42
C LYS A 547 2.85 -54.67 -4.41
N GLY A 548 2.59 -54.05 -3.25
CA GLY A 548 1.73 -52.87 -3.11
C GLY A 548 2.41 -51.62 -3.71
N ASN A 549 1.67 -50.81 -4.41
CA ASN A 549 2.15 -49.50 -4.89
C ASN A 549 1.63 -48.42 -3.93
N SER A 550 2.53 -47.53 -3.50
CA SER A 550 2.21 -46.39 -2.63
C SER A 550 1.38 -45.29 -3.32
N GLY A 551 1.08 -45.43 -4.62
CA GLY A 551 0.49 -44.34 -5.39
C GLY A 551 1.38 -43.07 -5.47
N LEU A 552 2.57 -43.13 -4.89
CA LEU A 552 3.49 -42.00 -4.79
C LEU A 552 4.55 -41.96 -5.91
N GLY A 553 4.87 -43.13 -6.51
CA GLY A 553 5.93 -43.24 -7.50
C GLY A 553 5.73 -42.38 -8.75
N LEU A 554 4.50 -42.35 -9.31
CA LEU A 554 4.18 -41.52 -10.48
C LEU A 554 4.20 -40.03 -10.13
N TYR A 555 3.73 -39.66 -8.94
CA TYR A 555 3.84 -38.27 -8.45
C TYR A 555 5.29 -37.85 -8.29
N ILE A 556 6.13 -38.66 -7.65
CA ILE A 556 7.57 -38.41 -7.52
C ILE A 556 8.22 -38.25 -8.90
N SER A 557 7.86 -39.14 -9.85
CA SER A 557 8.34 -39.05 -11.23
C SER A 557 7.96 -37.74 -11.89
N SER A 558 6.71 -37.27 -11.71
CA SER A 558 6.28 -35.99 -12.27
C SER A 558 7.03 -34.81 -11.67
N GLN A 559 7.31 -34.83 -10.38
CA GLN A 559 8.09 -33.78 -9.72
C GLN A 559 9.55 -33.77 -10.20
N ILE A 560 10.19 -34.93 -10.33
CA ILE A 560 11.55 -35.03 -10.86
C ILE A 560 11.63 -34.46 -12.28
N ILE A 561 10.72 -34.86 -13.15
CA ILE A 561 10.69 -34.38 -14.55
C ILE A 561 10.41 -32.88 -14.63
N SER A 562 9.52 -32.36 -13.79
CA SER A 562 9.26 -30.91 -13.70
C SER A 562 10.52 -30.13 -13.30
N GLN A 563 11.32 -30.64 -12.35
CA GLN A 563 12.60 -30.04 -11.94
C GLN A 563 13.67 -30.08 -13.05
N HIS A 564 13.53 -31.00 -14.00
CA HIS A 564 14.37 -31.10 -15.21
C HIS A 564 13.79 -30.31 -16.39
N SER A 565 12.81 -29.40 -16.15
CA SER A 565 12.13 -28.61 -17.18
C SER A 565 11.43 -29.47 -18.26
N GLY A 566 11.13 -30.71 -17.92
CA GLY A 566 10.45 -31.66 -18.79
C GLY A 566 8.95 -31.76 -18.50
N ARG A 567 8.26 -32.65 -19.24
CA ARG A 567 6.85 -32.97 -19.08
C ARG A 567 6.66 -34.48 -19.00
N ILE A 568 5.67 -34.93 -18.24
CA ILE A 568 5.27 -36.34 -18.17
C ILE A 568 3.80 -36.47 -18.57
N SER A 569 3.46 -37.54 -19.32
CA SER A 569 2.12 -37.79 -19.80
C SER A 569 1.83 -39.29 -19.90
N ALA A 570 0.56 -39.63 -20.00
CA ALA A 570 0.14 -40.99 -20.22
C ALA A 570 -0.97 -41.07 -21.29
N LYS A 571 -1.01 -42.15 -22.02
CA LYS A 571 -2.08 -42.47 -22.98
C LYS A 571 -2.30 -43.97 -23.05
N ASN A 572 -3.47 -44.40 -23.50
CA ASN A 572 -3.71 -45.81 -23.83
C ASN A 572 -3.24 -46.12 -25.25
N ASN A 573 -2.73 -47.32 -25.45
CA ASN A 573 -2.36 -47.81 -26.76
C ASN A 573 -3.61 -48.29 -27.52
N PRO A 574 -3.67 -48.12 -28.85
CA PRO A 574 -4.80 -48.59 -29.66
C PRO A 574 -5.02 -50.11 -29.58
N ASP A 575 -3.93 -50.86 -29.44
CA ASP A 575 -3.92 -52.33 -29.41
C ASP A 575 -4.03 -52.88 -27.96
N GLY A 576 -4.34 -52.04 -26.97
CA GLY A 576 -4.39 -52.37 -25.56
C GLY A 576 -3.09 -52.06 -24.82
N GLY A 577 -3.23 -51.82 -23.49
CA GLY A 577 -2.14 -51.36 -22.64
C GLY A 577 -2.00 -49.85 -22.56
N ALA A 578 -0.98 -49.38 -21.84
CA ALA A 578 -0.70 -47.96 -21.64
C ALA A 578 0.73 -47.57 -22.08
N ALA A 579 0.87 -46.32 -22.47
CA ALA A 579 2.17 -45.68 -22.72
C ALA A 579 2.32 -44.49 -21.79
N LEU A 580 3.36 -44.52 -20.95
CA LEU A 580 3.78 -43.41 -20.09
C LEU A 580 5.02 -42.79 -20.71
N SER A 581 4.99 -41.52 -20.95
CA SER A 581 6.05 -40.79 -21.64
C SER A 581 6.49 -39.58 -20.83
N PHE A 582 7.80 -39.29 -20.83
CA PHE A 582 8.30 -38.01 -20.34
C PHE A 582 9.26 -37.37 -21.34
N SER A 583 9.33 -36.05 -21.34
CA SER A 583 10.26 -35.30 -22.17
C SER A 583 11.32 -34.60 -21.34
N LEU A 584 12.51 -34.42 -21.92
CA LEU A 584 13.62 -33.63 -21.39
C LEU A 584 14.12 -32.69 -22.47
N PRO A 585 14.40 -31.41 -22.14
CA PRO A 585 15.00 -30.49 -23.08
C PRO A 585 16.41 -30.93 -23.46
N TYR A 586 16.79 -30.76 -24.72
CA TYR A 586 18.16 -30.93 -25.18
C TYR A 586 18.66 -29.68 -25.88
N TYR A 587 19.99 -29.53 -25.90
CA TYR A 587 20.77 -28.46 -26.49
C TYR A 587 21.80 -29.06 -27.46
N ARG A 588 22.28 -28.25 -28.40
CA ARG A 588 23.29 -28.66 -29.37
C ARG A 588 24.61 -28.00 -29.08
#